data_beede487536fea2bfdc2d966d1904d03
#
_entry.id   beede487536fea2bfdc2d966d1904d03
#
_cell.length_a   1.000
_cell.length_b   1.000
_cell.length_c   1.000
_cell.angle_alpha   90.00
_cell.angle_beta   90.00
_cell.angle_gamma   90.00
#
_symmetry.space_group_name_H-M   'P 1'
#
loop_
_entity.id
_entity.type
_entity.pdbx_description
1 polymer ?
#
loop_
_entity_poly.entity_id
_entity_poly.type
_entity_poly.pdbx_seq_one_letter_code
_entity_poly.pdbx_strand_id
1 'polypeptide(L)'
;DADIYLYDIITKQTKNLCKPADFKPIEVDACTSMQKQQINDPKNADLNLGYDVNPKFSPDGQYVAWQSMARDGYESDRNRLCIYNFATGKKSYVTESFDSNVEDYCWAADSKNLFFIGCWHACINLYQTNLKGQVQKLTDDWNDYASVALANNGKKLLTLRHSISQANEIYMVNPGKKTD
;
A
#
# COMPACT_ATOMS: atom_id res chain seq x y z
N ASP A 1 -4.08 7.18 -15.40
CA ASP A 1 -2.92 7.19 -14.52
C ASP A 1 -3.18 8.10 -13.33
N ALA A 2 -2.78 7.70 -12.12
CA ALA A 2 -2.87 8.50 -10.90
C ALA A 2 -1.52 8.45 -10.19
N ASP A 3 -0.98 9.62 -9.86
CA ASP A 3 0.30 9.78 -9.17
C ASP A 3 0.10 10.43 -7.80
N ILE A 4 1.04 10.23 -6.89
CA ILE A 4 1.06 10.87 -5.59
C ILE A 4 1.83 12.19 -5.67
N TYR A 5 1.15 13.28 -5.31
CA TYR A 5 1.74 14.63 -5.25
C TYR A 5 1.86 15.11 -3.82
N LEU A 6 3.02 15.61 -3.47
CA LEU A 6 3.27 16.32 -2.22
C LEU A 6 3.12 17.83 -2.46
N TYR A 7 2.23 18.48 -1.72
CA TYR A 7 2.06 19.93 -1.75
C TYR A 7 2.57 20.55 -0.45
N ASP A 8 3.54 21.45 -0.56
CA ASP A 8 4.05 22.22 0.57
C ASP A 8 3.17 23.45 0.78
N ILE A 9 2.47 23.51 1.92
CA ILE A 9 1.53 24.60 2.23
C ILE A 9 2.21 25.95 2.52
N ILE A 10 3.51 25.95 2.84
CA ILE A 10 4.29 27.15 3.14
C ILE A 10 4.88 27.71 1.84
N THR A 11 5.63 26.90 1.11
CA THR A 11 6.30 27.31 -0.12
C THR A 11 5.39 27.33 -1.35
N LYS A 12 4.18 26.73 -1.24
CA LYS A 12 3.22 26.56 -2.34
C LYS A 12 3.75 25.73 -3.51
N GLN A 13 4.75 24.92 -3.27
CA GLN A 13 5.34 24.05 -4.29
C GLN A 13 4.72 22.66 -4.27
N THR A 14 4.59 22.08 -5.47
CA THR A 14 4.10 20.71 -5.65
C THR A 14 5.23 19.83 -6.20
N LYS A 15 5.39 18.65 -5.64
CA LYS A 15 6.36 17.64 -6.10
C LYS A 15 5.63 16.32 -6.39
N ASN A 16 5.85 15.74 -7.58
CA ASN A 16 5.44 14.37 -7.88
C ASN A 16 6.41 13.40 -7.16
N LEU A 17 5.88 12.46 -6.35
CA LEU A 17 6.68 11.45 -5.64
C LEU A 17 6.86 10.17 -6.47
N CYS A 18 6.04 9.96 -7.50
CA CYS A 18 6.05 8.78 -8.34
C CYS A 18 7.07 8.87 -9.47
N LYS A 19 7.16 10.05 -10.10
CA LYS A 19 7.94 10.28 -11.33
C LYS A 19 8.68 11.62 -11.26
N PRO A 20 9.87 11.76 -11.87
CA PRO A 20 10.55 13.05 -11.99
C PRO A 20 9.79 13.97 -12.96
N ALA A 21 10.01 15.29 -12.83
CA ALA A 21 9.28 16.31 -13.60
C ALA A 21 9.50 16.23 -15.12
N ASP A 22 10.61 15.67 -15.57
CA ASP A 22 10.98 15.47 -16.96
C ASP A 22 10.59 14.10 -17.51
N PHE A 23 9.90 13.26 -16.71
CA PHE A 23 9.42 11.95 -17.13
C PHE A 23 8.39 12.11 -18.27
N LYS A 24 8.65 11.42 -19.39
CA LYS A 24 7.73 11.34 -20.52
C LYS A 24 7.10 9.96 -20.55
N PRO A 25 5.78 9.85 -20.35
CA PRO A 25 5.08 8.59 -20.50
C PRO A 25 5.17 8.10 -21.94
N ILE A 26 5.20 6.79 -22.14
CA ILE A 26 5.02 6.20 -23.47
C ILE A 26 3.54 6.41 -23.85
N GLU A 27 3.28 6.92 -25.05
CA GLU A 27 1.91 7.08 -25.54
C GLU A 27 1.17 5.74 -25.56
N VAL A 28 -0.13 5.77 -25.29
CA VAL A 28 -0.99 4.60 -25.08
C VAL A 28 -1.02 3.65 -26.29
N ASP A 29 -0.76 4.17 -27.50
CA ASP A 29 -0.66 3.37 -28.73
C ASP A 29 0.67 2.60 -28.87
N ALA A 30 1.63 2.86 -27.98
CA ALA A 30 2.85 2.07 -27.90
C ALA A 30 2.53 0.70 -27.31
N CYS A 31 2.71 -0.35 -28.09
CA CYS A 31 2.32 -1.71 -27.74
C CYS A 31 2.90 -2.18 -26.39
N THR A 32 2.25 -3.16 -25.78
CA THR A 32 2.60 -3.83 -24.52
C THR A 32 4.09 -4.19 -24.34
N SER A 33 4.82 -4.38 -25.45
CA SER A 33 6.27 -4.65 -25.43
C SER A 33 7.10 -3.44 -25.00
N MET A 34 6.70 -2.22 -25.40
CA MET A 34 7.40 -0.98 -25.02
C MET A 34 7.14 -0.64 -23.54
N GLN A 35 5.93 -0.87 -23.05
CA GLN A 35 5.62 -0.71 -21.62
C GLN A 35 6.44 -1.69 -20.77
N LYS A 36 6.59 -2.95 -21.20
CA LYS A 36 7.46 -3.93 -20.53
C LYS A 36 8.91 -3.50 -20.53
N GLN A 37 9.41 -2.92 -21.63
CA GLN A 37 10.77 -2.38 -21.68
C GLN A 37 10.94 -1.21 -20.72
N GLN A 38 9.96 -0.31 -20.62
CA GLN A 38 10.00 0.82 -19.70
C GLN A 38 10.03 0.37 -18.23
N ILE A 39 9.21 -0.62 -17.85
CA ILE A 39 9.17 -1.19 -16.50
C ILE A 39 10.50 -1.88 -16.15
N ASN A 40 11.11 -2.58 -17.09
CA ASN A 40 12.34 -3.32 -16.91
C ASN A 40 13.62 -2.48 -17.12
N ASP A 41 13.49 -1.21 -17.52
CA ASP A 41 14.65 -0.33 -17.65
C ASP A 41 15.21 0.00 -16.24
N PRO A 42 16.49 -0.33 -15.95
CA PRO A 42 17.10 -0.02 -14.66
C PRO A 42 17.04 1.46 -14.26
N LYS A 43 16.96 2.38 -15.24
CA LYS A 43 16.80 3.82 -15.00
C LYS A 43 15.45 4.16 -14.39
N ASN A 44 14.46 3.31 -14.55
CA ASN A 44 13.10 3.48 -14.08
C ASN A 44 12.81 2.67 -12.80
N ALA A 45 13.82 2.00 -12.24
CA ALA A 45 13.64 1.12 -11.07
C ALA A 45 12.97 1.80 -9.87
N ASP A 46 13.19 3.10 -9.70
CA ASP A 46 12.60 3.90 -8.62
C ASP A 46 11.31 4.63 -9.05
N LEU A 47 10.79 4.38 -10.26
CA LEU A 47 9.57 5.02 -10.74
C LEU A 47 8.33 4.18 -10.45
N ASN A 48 7.25 4.86 -10.05
CA ASN A 48 5.92 4.27 -10.01
C ASN A 48 5.26 4.56 -11.37
N LEU A 49 5.12 3.53 -12.19
CA LEU A 49 4.62 3.65 -13.56
C LEU A 49 3.14 3.30 -13.71
N GLY A 50 2.54 2.74 -12.67
CA GLY A 50 1.16 2.31 -12.64
C GLY A 50 0.26 3.28 -11.86
N TYR A 51 -0.84 2.76 -11.39
CA TYR A 51 -1.86 3.49 -10.64
C TYR A 51 -1.46 3.60 -9.17
N ASP A 52 -1.35 4.83 -8.64
CA ASP A 52 -0.93 5.14 -7.28
C ASP A 52 -2.05 5.89 -6.54
N VAL A 53 -2.51 5.36 -5.38
CA VAL A 53 -3.66 5.88 -4.63
C VAL A 53 -3.50 5.77 -3.12
N ASN A 54 -4.41 6.42 -2.38
CA ASN A 54 -4.56 6.35 -0.93
C ASN A 54 -3.28 6.65 -0.15
N PRO A 55 -2.63 7.82 -0.36
CA PRO A 55 -1.44 8.19 0.40
C PRO A 55 -1.77 8.44 1.88
N LYS A 56 -0.93 7.89 2.78
CA LYS A 56 -1.04 8.09 4.23
C LYS A 56 0.35 8.35 4.81
N PHE A 57 0.52 9.48 5.51
CA PHE A 57 1.75 9.76 6.25
C PHE A 57 1.93 8.81 7.42
N SER A 58 3.19 8.47 7.72
CA SER A 58 3.52 7.84 9.00
C SER A 58 3.25 8.81 10.16
N PRO A 59 2.94 8.32 11.38
CA PRO A 59 2.68 9.18 12.54
C PRO A 59 3.80 10.17 12.88
N ASP A 60 5.05 9.81 12.61
CA ASP A 60 6.24 10.67 12.82
C ASP A 60 6.54 11.61 11.65
N GLY A 61 5.78 11.51 10.53
CA GLY A 61 5.96 12.32 9.33
C GLY A 61 7.23 12.00 8.51
N GLN A 62 7.99 10.95 8.84
CA GLN A 62 9.22 10.62 8.12
C GLN A 62 8.99 9.85 6.82
N TYR A 63 7.80 9.26 6.69
CA TYR A 63 7.42 8.44 5.54
C TYR A 63 6.04 8.81 5.03
N VAL A 64 5.79 8.52 3.76
CA VAL A 64 4.45 8.39 3.22
C VAL A 64 4.34 7.04 2.53
N ALA A 65 3.24 6.34 2.76
CA ALA A 65 2.90 5.09 2.08
C ALA A 65 1.72 5.30 1.14
N TRP A 66 1.60 4.47 0.10
CA TRP A 66 0.45 4.44 -0.79
C TRP A 66 0.31 3.07 -1.46
N GLN A 67 -0.86 2.80 -2.02
CA GLN A 67 -1.10 1.62 -2.85
C GLN A 67 -0.62 1.89 -4.27
N SER A 68 0.13 0.97 -4.86
CA SER A 68 0.77 1.14 -6.16
C SER A 68 0.68 -0.12 -7.02
N MET A 69 0.16 0.03 -8.23
CA MET A 69 0.22 -0.97 -9.30
C MET A 69 1.52 -0.83 -10.10
N ALA A 70 1.94 -1.90 -10.77
CA ALA A 70 3.20 -1.89 -11.52
C ALA A 70 3.09 -1.18 -12.88
N ARG A 71 1.92 -1.28 -13.55
CA ARG A 71 1.75 -0.83 -14.93
C ARG A 71 0.51 0.04 -15.07
N ASP A 72 0.61 1.09 -15.87
CA ASP A 72 -0.54 1.90 -16.25
C ASP A 72 -1.48 1.12 -17.19
N GLY A 73 -2.80 1.25 -16.95
CA GLY A 73 -3.84 0.58 -17.74
C GLY A 73 -3.97 -0.92 -17.51
N TYR A 74 -3.28 -1.49 -16.54
CA TYR A 74 -3.36 -2.91 -16.18
C TYR A 74 -4.07 -3.10 -14.83
N GLU A 75 -5.38 -3.11 -14.82
CA GLU A 75 -6.20 -3.27 -13.62
C GLU A 75 -6.04 -4.63 -12.91
N SER A 76 -5.45 -5.62 -13.60
CA SER A 76 -5.10 -6.92 -13.01
C SER A 76 -3.78 -6.95 -12.24
N ASP A 77 -3.01 -5.86 -12.28
CA ASP A 77 -1.79 -5.76 -11.48
C ASP A 77 -2.10 -5.65 -9.99
N ARG A 78 -1.25 -6.26 -9.17
CA ARG A 78 -1.40 -6.19 -7.71
C ARG A 78 -1.26 -4.77 -7.19
N ASN A 79 -2.14 -4.38 -6.28
CA ASN A 79 -1.92 -3.24 -5.40
C ASN A 79 -0.91 -3.62 -4.32
N ARG A 80 0.29 -3.03 -4.39
CA ARG A 80 1.36 -3.19 -3.40
C ARG A 80 1.47 -1.93 -2.55
N LEU A 81 2.00 -2.04 -1.34
CA LEU A 81 2.36 -0.87 -0.53
C LEU A 81 3.75 -0.37 -0.93
N CYS A 82 3.79 0.83 -1.48
CA CYS A 82 4.99 1.61 -1.72
C CYS A 82 5.20 2.59 -0.56
N ILE A 83 6.43 2.72 -0.07
CA ILE A 83 6.83 3.68 0.97
C ILE A 83 7.90 4.61 0.41
N TYR A 84 7.69 5.91 0.59
CA TYR A 84 8.68 6.95 0.31
C TYR A 84 9.28 7.46 1.61
N ASN A 85 10.61 7.50 1.71
CA ASN A 85 11.36 8.01 2.85
C ASN A 85 11.81 9.44 2.55
N PHE A 86 11.35 10.42 3.31
CA PHE A 86 11.67 11.84 3.09
C PHE A 86 13.13 12.18 3.34
N ALA A 87 13.81 11.48 4.26
CA ALA A 87 15.21 11.74 4.56
C ALA A 87 16.16 11.28 3.43
N THR A 88 15.81 10.21 2.72
CA THR A 88 16.67 9.62 1.68
C THR A 88 16.16 9.88 0.26
N GLY A 89 14.90 10.26 0.10
CA GLY A 89 14.23 10.39 -1.20
C GLY A 89 14.00 9.06 -1.91
N LYS A 90 14.18 7.92 -1.24
CA LYS A 90 14.04 6.58 -1.84
C LYS A 90 12.67 5.98 -1.59
N LYS A 91 12.24 5.15 -2.52
CA LYS A 91 11.04 4.32 -2.44
C LYS A 91 11.38 2.85 -2.20
N SER A 92 10.46 2.12 -1.55
CA SER A 92 10.54 0.68 -1.37
C SER A 92 9.13 0.05 -1.34
N TYR A 93 9.00 -1.17 -1.87
CA TYR A 93 7.75 -1.93 -1.82
C TYR A 93 7.80 -2.92 -0.65
N VAL A 94 6.97 -2.68 0.37
CA VAL A 94 7.00 -3.48 1.62
C VAL A 94 6.04 -4.67 1.62
N THR A 95 5.30 -4.88 0.54
CA THR A 95 4.43 -6.05 0.35
C THR A 95 4.79 -6.84 -0.91
N GLU A 96 6.03 -6.73 -1.40
CA GLU A 96 6.46 -7.45 -2.62
C GLU A 96 6.37 -8.97 -2.48
N SER A 97 6.61 -9.50 -1.27
CA SER A 97 6.50 -10.93 -0.96
C SER A 97 5.04 -11.41 -0.76
N PHE A 98 4.06 -10.51 -0.72
CA PHE A 98 2.64 -10.84 -0.57
C PHE A 98 2.01 -11.00 -1.95
N ASP A 99 1.63 -12.22 -2.32
CA ASP A 99 1.13 -12.56 -3.65
C ASP A 99 -0.36 -12.29 -3.84
N SER A 100 -0.84 -11.13 -3.37
CA SER A 100 -2.22 -10.65 -3.57
C SER A 100 -2.30 -9.14 -3.43
N ASN A 101 -3.49 -8.58 -3.62
CA ASN A 101 -3.76 -7.17 -3.44
C ASN A 101 -3.72 -6.75 -1.98
N VAL A 102 -3.22 -5.55 -1.72
CA VAL A 102 -3.51 -4.80 -0.50
C VAL A 102 -4.79 -4.01 -0.74
N GLU A 103 -5.87 -4.37 -0.04
CA GLU A 103 -7.20 -3.74 -0.23
C GLU A 103 -7.36 -2.46 0.58
N ASP A 104 -6.87 -2.45 1.81
CA ASP A 104 -6.79 -1.27 2.69
C ASP A 104 -5.61 -1.42 3.64
N TYR A 105 -5.16 -0.30 4.22
CA TYR A 105 -4.04 -0.32 5.16
C TYR A 105 -4.06 0.87 6.12
N CYS A 106 -3.31 0.75 7.22
CA CYS A 106 -2.99 1.87 8.11
C CYS A 106 -1.57 1.72 8.69
N TRP A 107 -0.97 2.84 9.07
CA TRP A 107 0.27 2.84 9.82
C TRP A 107 0.04 2.39 11.27
N ALA A 108 1.00 1.66 11.83
CA ALA A 108 1.11 1.47 13.27
C ALA A 108 1.61 2.78 13.93
N ALA A 109 1.33 2.95 15.22
CA ALA A 109 1.73 4.15 15.97
C ALA A 109 3.26 4.32 16.08
N ASP A 110 4.02 3.24 15.85
CA ASP A 110 5.49 3.22 15.92
C ASP A 110 6.17 3.75 14.64
N SER A 111 5.41 4.06 13.58
CA SER A 111 5.92 4.47 12.26
C SER A 111 6.88 3.47 11.59
N LYS A 112 6.97 2.24 12.10
CA LYS A 112 7.86 1.17 11.60
C LYS A 112 7.11 -0.01 11.02
N ASN A 113 5.84 -0.14 11.38
CA ASN A 113 4.96 -1.21 10.94
C ASN A 113 3.72 -0.63 10.25
N LEU A 114 3.15 -1.41 9.35
CA LEU A 114 1.85 -1.15 8.71
C LEU A 114 0.97 -2.38 8.89
N PHE A 115 -0.32 -2.13 9.09
CA PHE A 115 -1.36 -3.15 9.06
C PHE A 115 -2.11 -3.04 7.75
N PHE A 116 -2.46 -4.17 7.15
CA PHE A 116 -3.21 -4.19 5.90
C PHE A 116 -4.14 -5.39 5.83
N ILE A 117 -5.11 -5.31 4.96
CA ILE A 117 -5.99 -6.42 4.58
C ILE A 117 -5.68 -6.87 3.16
N GLY A 118 -5.79 -8.18 2.94
CA GLY A 118 -5.56 -8.78 1.63
C GLY A 118 -6.12 -10.18 1.54
N CYS A 119 -6.42 -10.61 0.31
CA CYS A 119 -7.00 -11.91 0.05
C CYS A 119 -5.91 -12.99 -0.02
N TRP A 120 -6.13 -14.10 0.66
CA TRP A 120 -5.34 -15.31 0.53
C TRP A 120 -6.23 -16.54 0.70
N HIS A 121 -6.18 -17.47 -0.25
CA HIS A 121 -7.03 -18.66 -0.28
C HIS A 121 -8.53 -18.37 -0.13
N ALA A 122 -9.01 -17.38 -0.87
CA ALA A 122 -10.40 -16.92 -0.89
C ALA A 122 -10.92 -16.34 0.43
N CYS A 123 -10.05 -16.02 1.40
CA CYS A 123 -10.38 -15.28 2.62
C CYS A 123 -9.60 -13.99 2.69
N ILE A 124 -10.26 -12.89 3.03
CA ILE A 124 -9.61 -11.59 3.24
C ILE A 124 -9.21 -11.49 4.70
N ASN A 125 -7.91 -11.49 4.96
CA ASN A 125 -7.34 -11.50 6.30
C ASN A 125 -6.59 -10.21 6.63
N LEU A 126 -6.30 -10.02 7.93
CA LEU A 126 -5.42 -8.97 8.44
C LEU A 126 -3.97 -9.45 8.44
N TYR A 127 -3.09 -8.56 8.02
CA TYR A 127 -1.65 -8.75 7.97
C TYR A 127 -0.93 -7.57 8.60
N GLN A 128 0.32 -7.78 8.94
CA GLN A 128 1.29 -6.76 9.31
C GLN A 128 2.51 -6.86 8.40
N THR A 129 3.10 -5.73 8.02
CA THR A 129 4.42 -5.66 7.40
C THR A 129 5.26 -4.59 8.10
N ASN A 130 6.57 -4.70 8.01
CA ASN A 130 7.50 -3.68 8.49
C ASN A 130 8.19 -2.98 7.31
N LEU A 131 9.01 -1.97 7.59
CA LEU A 131 9.77 -1.21 6.58
C LEU A 131 10.77 -2.07 5.77
N LYS A 132 11.04 -3.32 6.20
CA LYS A 132 11.89 -4.29 5.50
C LYS A 132 11.10 -5.26 4.62
N GLY A 133 9.78 -5.15 4.58
CA GLY A 133 8.91 -6.02 3.78
C GLY A 133 8.68 -7.42 4.38
N GLN A 134 8.86 -7.58 5.69
CA GLN A 134 8.54 -8.83 6.38
C GLN A 134 7.05 -8.88 6.70
N VAL A 135 6.32 -9.69 5.95
CA VAL A 135 4.86 -9.84 6.07
C VAL A 135 4.52 -10.94 7.06
N GLN A 136 3.56 -10.67 7.97
CA GLN A 136 3.01 -11.61 8.94
C GLN A 136 1.49 -11.59 8.90
N LYS A 137 0.84 -12.75 8.84
CA LYS A 137 -0.61 -12.91 8.96
C LYS A 137 -1.03 -12.76 10.42
N LEU A 138 -2.06 -11.95 10.69
CA LEU A 138 -2.57 -11.67 12.05
C LEU A 138 -3.86 -12.44 12.37
N THR A 139 -4.70 -12.69 11.37
CA THR A 139 -5.95 -13.47 11.53
C THR A 139 -5.90 -14.71 10.66
N ASP A 140 -6.58 -15.78 11.08
CA ASP A 140 -6.61 -17.06 10.37
C ASP A 140 -7.97 -17.76 10.61
N ASP A 141 -9.03 -17.05 10.26
CA ASP A 141 -10.41 -17.53 10.38
C ASP A 141 -11.12 -17.51 9.01
N TRP A 142 -12.37 -17.96 8.97
CA TRP A 142 -13.21 -18.05 7.79
C TRP A 142 -14.07 -16.79 7.55
N ASN A 143 -13.68 -15.67 8.14
CA ASN A 143 -14.33 -14.39 7.91
C ASN A 143 -13.52 -13.56 6.92
N ASP A 144 -14.20 -12.55 6.36
CA ASP A 144 -13.57 -11.53 5.53
C ASP A 144 -13.49 -10.20 6.30
N TYR A 145 -12.36 -9.55 6.17
CA TYR A 145 -12.04 -8.25 6.76
C TYR A 145 -12.08 -7.16 5.69
N ALA A 146 -12.90 -6.12 5.86
CA ALA A 146 -13.17 -5.15 4.80
C ALA A 146 -12.47 -3.78 4.98
N SER A 147 -11.96 -3.49 6.17
CA SER A 147 -11.23 -2.24 6.44
C SER A 147 -10.32 -2.40 7.65
N VAL A 148 -9.33 -1.53 7.79
CA VAL A 148 -8.45 -1.52 8.97
C VAL A 148 -8.13 -0.09 9.40
N ALA A 149 -8.29 0.17 10.70
CA ALA A 149 -7.94 1.43 11.33
C ALA A 149 -7.26 1.21 12.68
N LEU A 150 -6.35 2.12 13.03
CA LEU A 150 -5.69 2.09 14.33
C LEU A 150 -6.58 2.75 15.39
N ALA A 151 -6.70 2.11 16.56
CA ALA A 151 -7.51 2.60 17.67
C ALA A 151 -6.76 2.49 18.99
N ASN A 152 -7.32 3.12 20.04
CA ASN A 152 -6.84 3.07 21.39
C ASN A 152 -5.33 3.40 21.52
N ASN A 153 -4.93 4.56 20.97
CA ASN A 153 -3.55 5.04 21.00
C ASN A 153 -2.55 4.02 20.42
N GLY A 154 -2.95 3.34 19.36
CA GLY A 154 -2.08 2.39 18.66
C GLY A 154 -2.01 0.98 19.23
N LYS A 155 -2.81 0.68 20.25
CA LYS A 155 -2.79 -0.64 20.90
C LYS A 155 -3.73 -1.67 20.29
N LYS A 156 -4.69 -1.22 19.49
CA LYS A 156 -5.72 -2.08 18.89
C LYS A 156 -6.01 -1.67 17.46
N LEU A 157 -6.49 -2.64 16.67
CA LEU A 157 -7.04 -2.40 15.35
C LEU A 157 -8.55 -2.49 15.42
N LEU A 158 -9.23 -1.60 14.73
CA LEU A 158 -10.64 -1.71 14.37
C LEU A 158 -10.74 -2.18 12.93
N THR A 159 -11.65 -3.09 12.68
CA THR A 159 -11.91 -3.64 11.35
C THR A 159 -13.38 -3.90 11.18
N LEU A 160 -13.86 -3.89 9.95
CA LEU A 160 -15.15 -4.49 9.59
C LEU A 160 -14.90 -5.96 9.28
N ARG A 161 -15.72 -6.83 9.85
CA ARG A 161 -15.67 -8.28 9.62
C ARG A 161 -17.04 -8.80 9.23
N HIS A 162 -17.09 -9.66 8.24
CA HIS A 162 -18.30 -10.33 7.78
C HIS A 162 -18.02 -11.78 7.38
N SER A 163 -19.08 -12.52 7.13
CA SER A 163 -19.01 -13.87 6.55
C SER A 163 -20.22 -14.07 5.61
N ILE A 164 -20.30 -15.22 4.95
CA ILE A 164 -21.43 -15.56 4.07
C ILE A 164 -22.78 -15.50 4.79
N SER A 165 -22.81 -15.70 6.12
CA SER A 165 -24.03 -15.70 6.94
C SER A 165 -24.17 -14.52 7.89
N GLN A 166 -23.20 -13.59 7.90
CA GLN A 166 -23.15 -12.49 8.86
C GLN A 166 -22.78 -11.18 8.14
N ALA A 167 -23.58 -10.14 8.35
CA ALA A 167 -23.32 -8.81 7.82
C ALA A 167 -22.06 -8.19 8.45
N ASN A 168 -21.58 -7.09 7.87
CA ASN A 168 -20.46 -6.32 8.40
C ASN A 168 -20.72 -5.86 9.85
N GLU A 169 -19.82 -6.23 10.75
CA GLU A 169 -19.79 -5.78 12.13
C GLU A 169 -18.41 -5.19 12.48
N ILE A 170 -18.37 -4.28 13.45
CA ILE A 170 -17.12 -3.68 13.91
C ILE A 170 -16.45 -4.63 14.91
N TYR A 171 -15.24 -5.04 14.59
CA TYR A 171 -14.42 -5.89 15.44
C TYR A 171 -13.15 -5.17 15.90
N MET A 172 -12.70 -5.56 17.08
CA MET A 172 -11.45 -5.09 17.65
C MET A 172 -10.44 -6.23 17.70
N VAL A 173 -9.31 -6.03 17.03
CA VAL A 173 -8.22 -7.00 16.94
C VAL A 173 -7.01 -6.49 17.74
N ASN A 174 -6.35 -7.39 18.47
CA ASN A 174 -5.10 -7.11 19.17
C ASN A 174 -3.91 -7.52 18.29
N PRO A 175 -3.10 -6.59 17.77
CA PRO A 175 -2.02 -6.94 16.82
C PRO A 175 -0.95 -7.90 17.36
N GLY A 176 -0.84 -8.04 18.69
CA GLY A 176 0.14 -8.92 19.35
C GLY A 176 -0.40 -10.28 19.77
N LYS A 177 -1.67 -10.60 19.48
CA LYS A 177 -2.26 -11.91 19.81
C LYS A 177 -2.88 -12.49 18.54
N LYS A 178 -2.57 -13.76 18.23
CA LYS A 178 -3.36 -14.49 17.24
C LYS A 178 -4.81 -14.51 17.73
N THR A 179 -5.73 -14.13 16.88
CA THR A 179 -7.17 -14.36 17.11
C THR A 179 -7.42 -15.83 16.78
N ASP A 180 -7.84 -16.57 17.79
CA ASP A 180 -8.41 -17.90 17.61
C ASP A 180 -9.80 -17.77 16.99
#